data_9704690aafdd26a4bdcbae96bc379810
#
_entry.id   9704690aafdd26a4bdcbae96bc379810
#
_cell.length_a   1.000
_cell.length_b   1.000
_cell.length_c   1.000
_cell.angle_alpha   90.00
_cell.angle_beta   90.00
_cell.angle_gamma   90.00
#
_symmetry.space_group_name_H-M   'P 1'
#
loop_
_entity.id
_entity.type
_entity.pdbx_description
1 polymer ?
#
loop_
_entity_poly.entity_id
_entity_poly.type
_entity_poly.pdbx_seq_one_letter_code
_entity_poly.pdbx_strand_id
1 'polypeptide(L)'
;QEGCVYHDVDIRDAVDFDFFMEEPDIIYHLAALPRIQPSFEFPALTMEIGMLGTMNILEWARKKECKVIYAGSSSVHSGHYENPYTFSKVMGDELCMAYKQMFGVDAKICRFYNVYGPHQLTEGEYCTVIGVFERQYANTELLTITGDGFQRRDFTHIDDIVNGLILTSQSEEFDLDIVELGRGENHSINELAEMFSTEMYPYPTRYIAERPGEARETLCDTSVAKKDIGYEPKVNLKDYIEEVISE
;
A
#
# COMPACT_ATOMS: atom_id res chain seq x y z
N GLN A 1 13.05 9.86 13.83
CA GLN A 1 12.59 9.24 15.09
C GLN A 1 13.81 8.90 15.95
N GLU A 2 13.66 9.01 17.25
CA GLU A 2 14.74 8.68 18.19
C GLU A 2 15.06 7.17 18.10
N GLY A 3 16.33 6.82 17.96
CA GLY A 3 16.79 5.42 17.81
C GLY A 3 16.81 4.87 16.38
N CYS A 4 16.40 5.66 15.38
CA CYS A 4 16.47 5.25 13.97
C CYS A 4 17.74 5.79 13.30
N VAL A 5 18.41 4.94 12.52
CA VAL A 5 19.51 5.34 11.63
C VAL A 5 18.96 5.34 10.20
N TYR A 6 19.23 6.43 9.47
CA TYR A 6 18.76 6.60 8.10
C TYR A 6 19.95 6.49 7.13
N HIS A 7 19.76 5.71 6.06
CA HIS A 7 20.71 5.54 4.98
C HIS A 7 20.02 5.83 3.65
N ASP A 8 20.64 6.64 2.80
CA ASP A 8 20.18 6.93 1.44
C ASP A 8 20.78 5.88 0.49
N VAL A 9 19.99 4.85 0.16
CA VAL A 9 20.42 3.69 -0.62
C VAL A 9 19.35 3.32 -1.63
N ASP A 10 19.74 3.09 -2.87
CA ASP A 10 18.86 2.52 -3.89
C ASP A 10 18.88 0.99 -3.79
N ILE A 11 17.73 0.37 -3.58
CA ILE A 11 17.62 -1.09 -3.45
C ILE A 11 17.97 -1.84 -4.74
N ARG A 12 18.03 -1.16 -5.91
CA ARG A 12 18.48 -1.75 -7.19
C ARG A 12 19.98 -1.98 -7.23
N ASP A 13 20.73 -1.19 -6.52
CA ASP A 13 22.16 -1.38 -6.40
C ASP A 13 22.39 -2.64 -5.57
N ALA A 14 23.19 -3.57 -6.11
CA ALA A 14 23.63 -4.73 -5.35
C ALA A 14 24.66 -4.30 -4.29
N VAL A 15 24.25 -3.33 -3.47
CA VAL A 15 25.05 -2.81 -2.37
C VAL A 15 25.20 -3.93 -1.36
N ASP A 16 26.35 -3.98 -0.77
CA ASP A 16 26.55 -4.78 0.42
C ASP A 16 25.77 -4.13 1.57
N PHE A 17 24.50 -4.53 1.74
CA PHE A 17 23.66 -4.02 2.83
C PHE A 17 24.29 -4.28 4.20
N ASP A 18 25.25 -5.18 4.30
CA ASP A 18 26.06 -5.43 5.50
C ASP A 18 26.83 -4.19 5.97
N PHE A 19 27.10 -3.26 5.05
CA PHE A 19 27.72 -1.97 5.40
C PHE A 19 26.79 -1.10 6.29
N PHE A 20 25.48 -1.27 6.17
CA PHE A 20 24.49 -0.47 6.89
C PHE A 20 23.92 -1.18 8.10
N MET A 21 23.78 -2.48 8.04
CA MET A 21 23.21 -3.29 9.11
C MET A 21 23.76 -4.71 9.07
N GLU A 22 24.45 -5.11 10.14
CA GLU A 22 25.13 -6.40 10.17
C GLU A 22 24.18 -7.58 10.33
N GLU A 23 23.21 -7.48 11.23
CA GLU A 23 22.32 -8.59 11.61
C GLU A 23 20.86 -8.10 11.85
N PRO A 24 20.03 -7.94 10.80
CA PRO A 24 18.62 -7.63 10.99
C PRO A 24 17.84 -8.87 11.43
N ASP A 25 16.94 -8.73 12.39
CA ASP A 25 15.97 -9.78 12.75
C ASP A 25 14.84 -9.85 11.72
N ILE A 26 14.35 -8.69 11.27
CA ILE A 26 13.21 -8.54 10.37
C ILE A 26 13.48 -7.41 9.36
N ILE A 27 13.19 -7.65 8.09
CA ILE A 27 13.18 -6.66 7.04
C ILE A 27 11.74 -6.35 6.65
N TYR A 28 11.28 -5.13 6.86
CA TYR A 28 10.03 -4.62 6.30
C TYR A 28 10.34 -3.98 4.93
N HIS A 29 10.11 -4.74 3.87
CA HIS A 29 10.38 -4.29 2.52
C HIS A 29 9.19 -3.50 1.95
N LEU A 30 9.20 -2.19 2.18
CA LEU A 30 8.15 -1.26 1.74
C LEU A 30 8.56 -0.43 0.51
N ALA A 31 9.84 -0.49 0.12
CA ALA A 31 10.39 0.31 -0.96
C ALA A 31 9.81 -0.12 -2.32
N ALA A 32 9.16 0.81 -3.00
CA ALA A 32 8.59 0.62 -4.33
C ALA A 32 8.24 1.98 -4.95
N LEU A 33 8.02 2.02 -6.28
CA LEU A 33 7.28 3.12 -6.90
C LEU A 33 5.79 2.77 -6.86
N PRO A 34 4.97 3.45 -6.03
CA PRO A 34 3.54 3.21 -5.96
C PRO A 34 2.83 3.90 -7.13
N ARG A 35 1.56 3.53 -7.37
CA ARG A 35 0.64 4.13 -8.32
C ARG A 35 0.71 3.61 -9.74
N ILE A 36 -0.48 3.48 -10.29
CA ILE A 36 -0.72 2.95 -11.63
C ILE A 36 -0.29 3.95 -12.69
N GLN A 37 -0.72 5.22 -12.57
CA GLN A 37 -0.48 6.20 -13.64
C GLN A 37 1.01 6.48 -13.88
N PRO A 38 1.85 6.77 -12.86
CA PRO A 38 3.29 6.93 -13.07
C PRO A 38 3.97 5.68 -13.63
N SER A 39 3.44 4.48 -13.37
CA SER A 39 4.01 3.25 -13.90
C SER A 39 3.89 3.12 -15.42
N PHE A 40 2.88 3.72 -16.03
CA PHE A 40 2.79 3.80 -17.50
C PHE A 40 3.82 4.77 -18.08
N GLU A 41 4.16 5.83 -17.37
CA GLU A 41 5.16 6.81 -17.80
C GLU A 41 6.59 6.28 -17.61
N PHE A 42 6.85 5.56 -16.51
CA PHE A 42 8.16 5.00 -16.16
C PHE A 42 8.13 3.46 -15.97
N PRO A 43 7.73 2.67 -16.99
CA PRO A 43 7.50 1.23 -16.80
C PRO A 43 8.78 0.45 -16.46
N ALA A 44 9.91 0.78 -17.09
CA ALA A 44 11.18 0.10 -16.83
C ALA A 44 11.63 0.36 -15.38
N LEU A 45 11.61 1.61 -14.93
CA LEU A 45 11.99 1.98 -13.57
C LEU A 45 11.09 1.31 -12.51
N THR A 46 9.77 1.26 -12.77
CA THR A 46 8.82 0.58 -11.89
C THR A 46 9.14 -0.91 -11.74
N MET A 47 9.48 -1.58 -12.86
CA MET A 47 9.84 -2.99 -12.86
C MET A 47 11.22 -3.23 -12.24
N GLU A 48 12.22 -2.39 -12.53
CA GLU A 48 13.54 -2.50 -11.92
C GLU A 48 13.47 -2.42 -10.39
N ILE A 49 12.78 -1.42 -9.84
CA ILE A 49 12.63 -1.27 -8.40
C ILE A 49 11.81 -2.43 -7.82
N GLY A 50 10.67 -2.76 -8.45
CA GLY A 50 9.76 -3.78 -7.94
C GLY A 50 10.31 -5.21 -8.02
N MET A 51 11.13 -5.52 -9.02
CA MET A 51 11.67 -6.87 -9.25
C MET A 51 13.13 -7.00 -8.80
N LEU A 52 14.04 -6.22 -9.38
CA LEU A 52 15.46 -6.29 -9.05
C LEU A 52 15.72 -5.86 -7.61
N GLY A 53 15.08 -4.74 -7.18
CA GLY A 53 15.17 -4.28 -5.80
C GLY A 53 14.66 -5.33 -4.81
N THR A 54 13.50 -5.93 -5.07
CA THR A 54 12.95 -7.01 -4.22
C THR A 54 13.87 -8.24 -4.20
N MET A 55 14.42 -8.62 -5.35
CA MET A 55 15.38 -9.74 -5.42
C MET A 55 16.63 -9.46 -4.58
N ASN A 56 17.19 -8.25 -4.62
CA ASN A 56 18.34 -7.87 -3.82
C ASN A 56 18.06 -7.96 -2.31
N ILE A 57 16.88 -7.51 -1.87
CA ILE A 57 16.43 -7.62 -0.47
C ILE A 57 16.29 -9.10 -0.05
N LEU A 58 15.65 -9.92 -0.87
CA LEU A 58 15.48 -11.35 -0.59
C LEU A 58 16.82 -12.10 -0.55
N GLU A 59 17.77 -11.73 -1.43
CA GLU A 59 19.11 -12.34 -1.42
C GLU A 59 19.92 -11.92 -0.18
N TRP A 60 19.75 -10.69 0.29
CA TRP A 60 20.31 -10.24 1.55
C TRP A 60 19.69 -10.98 2.74
N ALA A 61 18.36 -11.07 2.79
CA ALA A 61 17.64 -11.82 3.81
C ALA A 61 18.08 -13.31 3.86
N ARG A 62 18.27 -13.92 2.68
CA ARG A 62 18.77 -15.30 2.56
C ARG A 62 20.15 -15.47 3.20
N LYS A 63 21.07 -14.51 2.99
CA LYS A 63 22.42 -14.54 3.57
C LYS A 63 22.42 -14.32 5.08
N LYS A 64 21.47 -13.52 5.58
CA LYS A 64 21.34 -13.17 7.00
C LYS A 64 20.41 -14.07 7.78
N GLU A 65 19.72 -14.99 7.10
CA GLU A 65 18.73 -15.89 7.71
C GLU A 65 17.63 -15.13 8.49
N CYS A 66 17.22 -13.96 7.98
CA CYS A 66 16.22 -13.09 8.63
C CYS A 66 14.88 -13.12 7.90
N LYS A 67 13.81 -12.73 8.62
CA LYS A 67 12.44 -12.65 8.11
C LYS A 67 12.27 -11.45 7.19
N VAL A 68 11.47 -11.61 6.12
CA VAL A 68 11.04 -10.53 5.23
C VAL A 68 9.53 -10.36 5.28
N ILE A 69 9.07 -9.14 5.55
CA ILE A 69 7.66 -8.74 5.40
C ILE A 69 7.58 -7.83 4.16
N TYR A 70 7.06 -8.39 3.08
CA TYR A 70 6.96 -7.70 1.79
C TYR A 70 5.64 -6.96 1.64
N ALA A 71 5.69 -5.70 1.22
CA ALA A 71 4.51 -4.91 0.88
C ALA A 71 3.97 -5.28 -0.51
N GLY A 72 3.06 -6.22 -0.55
CA GLY A 72 2.23 -6.54 -1.72
C GLY A 72 1.14 -5.48 -1.96
N SER A 73 0.24 -5.75 -2.89
CA SER A 73 -0.83 -4.82 -3.28
C SER A 73 -2.10 -5.57 -3.66
N SER A 74 -3.25 -5.05 -3.25
CA SER A 74 -4.57 -5.53 -3.69
C SER A 74 -4.79 -5.39 -5.20
N SER A 75 -3.98 -4.58 -5.90
CA SER A 75 -4.06 -4.41 -7.36
C SER A 75 -3.87 -5.72 -8.13
N VAL A 76 -3.20 -6.72 -7.54
CA VAL A 76 -3.02 -8.05 -8.14
C VAL A 76 -4.35 -8.76 -8.45
N HIS A 77 -5.42 -8.41 -7.74
CA HIS A 77 -6.77 -8.97 -7.98
C HIS A 77 -7.47 -8.38 -9.23
N SER A 78 -6.97 -7.25 -9.75
CA SER A 78 -7.55 -6.60 -10.94
C SER A 78 -7.06 -7.16 -12.27
N GLY A 79 -6.07 -8.06 -12.23
CA GLY A 79 -5.45 -8.65 -13.42
C GLY A 79 -3.95 -8.31 -13.52
N HIS A 80 -3.14 -9.33 -13.73
CA HIS A 80 -1.67 -9.23 -13.62
C HIS A 80 -1.03 -8.32 -14.68
N TYR A 81 -1.69 -8.12 -15.82
CA TYR A 81 -1.15 -7.40 -16.98
C TYR A 81 -1.84 -6.07 -17.25
N GLU A 82 -2.65 -5.58 -16.32
CA GLU A 82 -3.41 -4.35 -16.51
C GLU A 82 -2.52 -3.09 -16.56
N ASN A 83 -1.42 -3.12 -15.80
CA ASN A 83 -0.46 -2.01 -15.77
C ASN A 83 0.90 -2.47 -15.21
N PRO A 84 1.99 -1.70 -15.47
CA PRO A 84 3.34 -2.05 -15.00
C PRO A 84 3.48 -2.13 -13.47
N TYR A 85 2.76 -1.28 -12.72
CA TYR A 85 2.77 -1.32 -11.26
C TYR A 85 2.22 -2.66 -10.73
N THR A 86 1.02 -3.05 -11.18
CA THR A 86 0.41 -4.33 -10.78
C THR A 86 1.31 -5.50 -11.16
N PHE A 87 1.86 -5.49 -12.38
CA PHE A 87 2.80 -6.52 -12.81
C PHE A 87 4.04 -6.62 -11.91
N SER A 88 4.64 -5.48 -11.53
CA SER A 88 5.79 -5.46 -10.63
C SER A 88 5.47 -6.03 -9.25
N LYS A 89 4.25 -5.79 -8.72
CA LYS A 89 3.79 -6.33 -7.44
C LYS A 89 3.53 -7.83 -7.51
N VAL A 90 2.92 -8.33 -8.58
CA VAL A 90 2.77 -9.77 -8.84
C VAL A 90 4.12 -10.46 -8.88
N MET A 91 5.10 -9.88 -9.59
CA MET A 91 6.44 -10.46 -9.65
C MET A 91 7.17 -10.40 -8.30
N GLY A 92 6.92 -9.39 -7.47
CA GLY A 92 7.42 -9.33 -6.10
C GLY A 92 6.84 -10.44 -5.22
N ASP A 93 5.52 -10.70 -5.31
CA ASP A 93 4.86 -11.83 -4.65
C ASP A 93 5.51 -13.17 -5.08
N GLU A 94 5.67 -13.38 -6.40
CA GLU A 94 6.28 -14.59 -6.96
C GLU A 94 7.75 -14.77 -6.52
N LEU A 95 8.53 -13.68 -6.44
CA LEU A 95 9.91 -13.72 -5.92
C LEU A 95 9.93 -14.14 -4.45
N CYS A 96 9.06 -13.60 -3.60
CA CYS A 96 8.97 -14.01 -2.20
C CYS A 96 8.66 -15.51 -2.07
N MET A 97 7.67 -16.00 -2.82
CA MET A 97 7.29 -17.41 -2.84
C MET A 97 8.42 -18.30 -3.37
N ALA A 98 9.11 -17.88 -4.43
CA ALA A 98 10.24 -18.61 -5.00
C ALA A 98 11.41 -18.72 -4.02
N TYR A 99 11.80 -17.61 -3.37
CA TYR A 99 12.88 -17.63 -2.37
C TYR A 99 12.54 -18.46 -1.14
N LYS A 100 11.28 -18.42 -0.71
CA LYS A 100 10.80 -19.29 0.35
C LYS A 100 10.91 -20.77 -0.05
N GLN A 101 10.38 -21.14 -1.20
CA GLN A 101 10.34 -22.55 -1.65
C GLN A 101 11.73 -23.12 -1.98
N MET A 102 12.58 -22.33 -2.66
CA MET A 102 13.87 -22.79 -3.13
C MET A 102 14.98 -22.67 -2.09
N PHE A 103 14.92 -21.65 -1.24
CA PHE A 103 16.03 -21.29 -0.34
C PHE A 103 15.64 -21.25 1.14
N GLY A 104 14.36 -21.44 1.48
CA GLY A 104 13.90 -21.44 2.87
C GLY A 104 13.83 -20.05 3.52
N VAL A 105 13.82 -18.96 2.73
CA VAL A 105 13.67 -17.59 3.28
C VAL A 105 12.30 -17.44 3.92
N ASP A 106 12.23 -17.00 5.16
CA ASP A 106 10.94 -16.69 5.83
C ASP A 106 10.39 -15.37 5.29
N ALA A 107 9.75 -15.42 4.12
CA ALA A 107 9.11 -14.30 3.47
C ALA A 107 7.59 -14.37 3.62
N LYS A 108 6.99 -13.29 4.12
CA LYS A 108 5.55 -13.10 4.25
C LYS A 108 5.12 -11.91 3.40
N ILE A 109 3.97 -12.02 2.74
CA ILE A 109 3.42 -11.02 1.84
C ILE A 109 2.23 -10.35 2.50
N CYS A 110 2.28 -9.03 2.68
CA CYS A 110 1.16 -8.23 3.16
C CYS A 110 0.60 -7.39 2.00
N ARG A 111 -0.58 -7.73 1.48
CA ARG A 111 -1.25 -6.98 0.42
C ARG A 111 -2.09 -5.85 1.00
N PHE A 112 -1.69 -4.62 0.70
CA PHE A 112 -2.38 -3.43 1.19
C PHE A 112 -3.54 -3.04 0.28
N TYR A 113 -4.62 -2.59 0.92
CA TYR A 113 -5.71 -1.88 0.28
C TYR A 113 -5.55 -0.37 0.53
N ASN A 114 -6.09 0.45 -0.31
CA ASN A 114 -5.93 1.91 -0.41
C ASN A 114 -5.59 2.63 0.90
N VAL A 115 -4.30 2.67 1.24
CA VAL A 115 -3.82 3.20 2.53
C VAL A 115 -3.97 4.72 2.57
N TYR A 116 -4.44 5.22 3.70
CA TYR A 116 -4.57 6.65 4.01
C TYR A 116 -4.16 6.93 5.47
N GLY A 117 -3.98 8.19 5.81
CA GLY A 117 -3.72 8.63 7.18
C GLY A 117 -2.76 9.80 7.28
N PRO A 118 -2.38 10.21 8.49
CA PRO A 118 -1.44 11.31 8.73
C PRO A 118 -0.15 11.17 7.93
N HIS A 119 0.40 12.30 7.47
CA HIS A 119 1.62 12.38 6.68
C HIS A 119 1.55 11.79 5.26
N GLN A 120 0.35 11.43 4.77
CA GLN A 120 0.20 11.04 3.37
C GLN A 120 0.55 12.21 2.43
N LEU A 121 0.99 11.87 1.21
CA LEU A 121 1.26 12.89 0.21
C LEU A 121 -0.04 13.58 -0.22
N THR A 122 -0.02 14.90 -0.23
CA THR A 122 -1.15 15.75 -0.67
C THR A 122 -0.89 16.41 -2.02
N GLU A 123 0.36 16.38 -2.51
CA GLU A 123 0.79 16.94 -3.79
C GLU A 123 1.63 15.95 -4.60
N GLY A 124 1.62 16.13 -5.94
CA GLY A 124 2.37 15.28 -6.86
C GLY A 124 1.60 14.07 -7.37
N GLU A 125 2.24 13.31 -8.25
CA GLU A 125 1.61 12.19 -8.98
C GLU A 125 1.39 10.93 -8.13
N TYR A 126 2.04 10.85 -6.98
CA TYR A 126 1.92 9.71 -6.06
C TYR A 126 0.84 9.87 -4.98
N CYS A 127 0.05 10.96 -5.02
CA CYS A 127 -1.01 11.21 -4.05
C CYS A 127 -2.17 10.22 -4.12
N THR A 128 -2.75 9.91 -2.95
CA THR A 128 -4.05 9.20 -2.87
C THR A 128 -5.19 10.16 -3.13
N VAL A 129 -6.38 9.62 -3.42
CA VAL A 129 -7.58 10.46 -3.56
C VAL A 129 -7.89 11.21 -2.26
N ILE A 130 -7.69 10.57 -1.10
CA ILE A 130 -7.91 11.22 0.22
C ILE A 130 -6.93 12.38 0.39
N GLY A 131 -5.62 12.19 0.16
CA GLY A 131 -4.65 13.28 0.28
C GLY A 131 -4.92 14.44 -0.71
N VAL A 132 -5.39 14.12 -1.93
CA VAL A 132 -5.83 15.16 -2.87
C VAL A 132 -7.04 15.93 -2.33
N PHE A 133 -8.04 15.24 -1.78
CA PHE A 133 -9.24 15.86 -1.22
C PHE A 133 -8.93 16.69 0.02
N GLU A 134 -8.08 16.23 0.92
CA GLU A 134 -7.59 17.00 2.08
C GLU A 134 -6.98 18.33 1.65
N ARG A 135 -6.04 18.30 0.69
CA ARG A 135 -5.45 19.53 0.17
C ARG A 135 -6.49 20.45 -0.48
N GLN A 136 -7.36 19.88 -1.32
CA GLN A 136 -8.38 20.65 -2.02
C GLN A 136 -9.36 21.28 -1.03
N TYR A 137 -9.75 20.54 0.01
CA TYR A 137 -10.60 21.06 1.08
C TYR A 137 -9.93 22.22 1.84
N ALA A 138 -8.69 22.02 2.29
CA ALA A 138 -7.92 23.03 3.01
C ALA A 138 -7.73 24.34 2.19
N ASN A 139 -7.59 24.21 0.86
CA ASN A 139 -7.45 25.34 -0.05
C ASN A 139 -8.78 25.91 -0.54
N THR A 140 -9.92 25.41 -0.09
CA THR A 140 -11.25 25.81 -0.58
C THR A 140 -11.41 25.59 -2.10
N GLU A 141 -10.76 24.56 -2.65
CA GLU A 141 -10.84 24.13 -4.04
C GLU A 141 -11.99 23.12 -4.23
N LEU A 142 -12.45 22.94 -5.48
CA LEU A 142 -13.41 21.88 -5.82
C LEU A 142 -12.76 20.50 -5.67
N LEU A 143 -13.45 19.54 -5.03
CA LEU A 143 -12.99 18.16 -5.01
C LEU A 143 -13.04 17.56 -6.42
N THR A 144 -11.93 17.01 -6.90
CA THR A 144 -11.84 16.47 -8.27
C THR A 144 -12.10 14.96 -8.27
N ILE A 145 -13.22 14.55 -8.85
CA ILE A 145 -13.64 13.16 -8.97
C ILE A 145 -13.29 12.64 -10.36
N THR A 146 -12.47 11.57 -10.41
CA THR A 146 -12.11 10.91 -11.67
C THR A 146 -13.24 10.00 -12.16
N GLY A 147 -13.59 10.07 -13.44
CA GLY A 147 -14.67 9.27 -14.03
C GLY A 147 -16.05 9.67 -13.49
N ASP A 148 -16.90 8.70 -13.22
CA ASP A 148 -18.25 8.88 -12.71
C ASP A 148 -18.36 8.90 -11.17
N GLY A 149 -17.25 8.62 -10.47
CA GLY A 149 -17.18 8.59 -9.01
C GLY A 149 -17.81 7.37 -8.35
N PHE A 150 -18.34 6.40 -9.11
CA PHE A 150 -18.92 5.17 -8.57
C PHE A 150 -17.92 4.04 -8.38
N GLN A 151 -16.65 4.23 -8.76
CA GLN A 151 -15.58 3.29 -8.42
C GLN A 151 -15.42 3.22 -6.90
N ARG A 152 -15.35 2.00 -6.37
CA ARG A 152 -15.30 1.74 -4.93
C ARG A 152 -13.92 1.33 -4.47
N ARG A 153 -13.52 1.78 -3.28
CA ARG A 153 -12.22 1.45 -2.68
C ARG A 153 -12.40 1.05 -1.22
N ASP A 154 -11.73 -0.02 -0.85
CA ASP A 154 -11.48 -0.35 0.55
C ASP A 154 -10.35 0.57 1.03
N PHE A 155 -10.70 1.55 1.85
CA PHE A 155 -9.76 2.50 2.43
C PHE A 155 -9.34 2.01 3.81
N THR A 156 -8.04 1.84 4.00
CA THR A 156 -7.47 1.29 5.24
C THR A 156 -6.51 2.29 5.88
N HIS A 157 -6.72 2.60 7.14
CA HIS A 157 -5.88 3.58 7.85
C HIS A 157 -4.46 3.04 8.08
N ILE A 158 -3.47 3.93 8.06
CA ILE A 158 -2.06 3.57 8.22
C ILE A 158 -1.78 2.85 9.54
N ASP A 159 -2.44 3.21 10.64
CA ASP A 159 -2.24 2.53 11.92
C ASP A 159 -2.73 1.08 11.88
N ASP A 160 -3.81 0.79 11.18
CA ASP A 160 -4.30 -0.57 10.97
C ASP A 160 -3.31 -1.37 10.10
N ILE A 161 -2.74 -0.76 9.05
CA ILE A 161 -1.69 -1.38 8.22
C ILE A 161 -0.44 -1.68 9.05
N VAL A 162 0.05 -0.72 9.84
CA VAL A 162 1.23 -0.90 10.71
C VAL A 162 0.99 -2.00 11.72
N ASN A 163 -0.20 -2.02 12.34
CA ASN A 163 -0.59 -3.11 13.25
C ASN A 163 -0.59 -4.47 12.53
N GLY A 164 -1.14 -4.55 11.32
CA GLY A 164 -1.14 -5.76 10.50
C GLY A 164 0.26 -6.26 10.16
N LEU A 165 1.18 -5.35 9.82
CA LEU A 165 2.60 -5.68 9.56
C LEU A 165 3.28 -6.25 10.81
N ILE A 166 3.05 -5.64 11.99
CA ILE A 166 3.60 -6.10 13.25
C ILE A 166 3.06 -7.48 13.60
N LEU A 167 1.75 -7.69 13.52
CA LEU A 167 1.12 -9.00 13.77
C LEU A 167 1.67 -10.07 12.81
N THR A 168 1.83 -9.75 11.53
CA THR A 168 2.41 -10.67 10.54
C THR A 168 3.85 -11.02 10.89
N SER A 169 4.65 -10.05 11.34
CA SER A 169 6.05 -10.27 11.70
C SER A 169 6.22 -11.15 12.94
N GLN A 170 5.28 -11.08 13.87
CA GLN A 170 5.26 -11.86 15.11
C GLN A 170 4.66 -13.25 14.95
N SER A 171 3.95 -13.52 13.86
CA SER A 171 3.36 -14.82 13.59
C SER A 171 4.43 -15.82 13.14
N GLU A 172 4.45 -17.00 13.75
CA GLU A 172 5.40 -18.06 13.41
C GLU A 172 4.87 -18.93 12.26
N GLU A 173 3.58 -19.31 12.30
CA GLU A 173 2.95 -20.13 11.28
C GLU A 173 1.52 -19.64 10.99
N PHE A 174 1.18 -19.52 9.71
CA PHE A 174 -0.19 -19.47 9.22
C PHE A 174 -0.28 -20.20 7.88
N ASP A 175 -1.47 -20.67 7.56
CA ASP A 175 -1.73 -21.54 6.40
C ASP A 175 -1.34 -20.90 5.06
N LEU A 176 -1.34 -19.55 5.01
CA LEU A 176 -1.03 -18.79 3.81
C LEU A 176 0.13 -17.83 4.06
N ASP A 177 1.06 -17.77 3.12
CA ASP A 177 2.18 -16.82 3.15
C ASP A 177 1.76 -15.40 2.74
N ILE A 178 0.48 -15.21 2.45
CA ILE A 178 -0.12 -13.96 1.97
C ILE A 178 -1.22 -13.54 2.94
N VAL A 179 -1.10 -12.32 3.45
CA VAL A 179 -2.07 -11.67 4.33
C VAL A 179 -2.65 -10.45 3.63
N GLU A 180 -3.97 -10.40 3.51
CA GLU A 180 -4.69 -9.25 2.95
C GLU A 180 -4.99 -8.25 4.09
N LEU A 181 -4.42 -7.04 4.00
CA LEU A 181 -4.58 -5.99 4.99
C LEU A 181 -5.47 -4.87 4.44
N GLY A 182 -6.76 -5.02 4.64
CA GLY A 182 -7.81 -4.08 4.28
C GLY A 182 -8.74 -3.79 5.45
N ARG A 183 -9.70 -2.87 5.24
CA ARG A 183 -10.74 -2.56 6.21
C ARG A 183 -11.88 -3.58 6.19
N GLY A 184 -12.13 -4.21 5.04
CA GLY A 184 -13.29 -5.08 4.82
C GLY A 184 -14.59 -4.31 4.55
N GLU A 185 -14.48 -3.03 4.27
CA GLU A 185 -15.56 -2.14 3.88
C GLU A 185 -15.07 -1.21 2.78
N ASN A 186 -15.90 -0.91 1.79
CA ASN A 186 -15.51 -0.01 0.72
C ASN A 186 -16.49 1.14 0.50
N HIS A 187 -15.94 2.25 0.02
CA HIS A 187 -16.71 3.46 -0.31
C HIS A 187 -16.46 3.86 -1.76
N SER A 188 -17.49 4.39 -2.42
CA SER A 188 -17.33 5.06 -3.70
C SER A 188 -16.60 6.40 -3.53
N ILE A 189 -16.02 6.93 -4.61
CA ILE A 189 -15.38 8.25 -4.55
C ILE A 189 -16.43 9.35 -4.33
N ASN A 190 -17.67 9.14 -4.78
CA ASN A 190 -18.77 10.04 -4.48
C ASN A 190 -19.11 10.03 -2.98
N GLU A 191 -19.25 8.84 -2.35
CA GLU A 191 -19.46 8.73 -0.90
C GLU A 191 -18.30 9.35 -0.11
N LEU A 192 -17.05 9.16 -0.57
CA LEU A 192 -15.88 9.82 0.04
C LEU A 192 -15.99 11.35 -0.05
N ALA A 193 -16.39 11.91 -1.21
CA ALA A 193 -16.57 13.34 -1.38
C ALA A 193 -17.70 13.90 -0.49
N GLU A 194 -18.74 13.10 -0.27
CA GLU A 194 -19.83 13.46 0.66
C GLU A 194 -19.35 13.57 2.11
N MET A 195 -18.35 12.80 2.53
CA MET A 195 -17.79 12.89 3.89
C MET A 195 -17.09 14.23 4.16
N PHE A 196 -16.65 14.95 3.12
CA PHE A 196 -16.14 16.34 3.24
C PHE A 196 -17.23 17.41 3.30
N SER A 197 -18.49 17.01 3.23
CA SER A 197 -19.63 17.91 3.28
C SER A 197 -20.11 18.13 4.71
N THR A 198 -20.69 19.30 4.98
CA THR A 198 -21.39 19.54 6.24
C THR A 198 -22.87 19.15 6.12
N GLU A 199 -23.59 18.99 7.25
CA GLU A 199 -25.01 18.67 7.25
C GLU A 199 -25.87 19.66 6.46
N MET A 200 -25.42 20.93 6.34
CA MET A 200 -26.19 21.99 5.68
C MET A 200 -25.81 22.21 4.21
N TYR A 201 -24.56 21.86 3.81
CA TYR A 201 -24.05 22.17 2.47
C TYR A 201 -23.17 21.06 1.93
N PRO A 202 -23.49 20.49 0.74
CA PRO A 202 -22.59 19.59 0.04
C PRO A 202 -21.34 20.35 -0.39
N TYR A 203 -20.17 19.74 -0.22
CA TYR A 203 -18.93 20.32 -0.69
C TYR A 203 -18.88 20.27 -2.24
N PRO A 204 -18.48 21.33 -2.92
CA PRO A 204 -18.55 21.40 -4.37
C PRO A 204 -17.53 20.46 -5.03
N THR A 205 -17.98 19.74 -6.05
CA THR A 205 -17.18 18.74 -6.75
C THR A 205 -17.06 19.06 -8.24
N ARG A 206 -16.02 18.53 -8.89
CA ARG A 206 -15.82 18.56 -10.33
C ARG A 206 -15.37 17.19 -10.85
N TYR A 207 -16.08 16.68 -11.83
CA TYR A 207 -15.71 15.44 -12.50
C TYR A 207 -14.64 15.68 -13.58
N ILE A 208 -13.63 14.81 -13.61
CA ILE A 208 -12.53 14.82 -14.59
C ILE A 208 -12.47 13.49 -15.34
N ALA A 209 -11.71 13.43 -16.43
CA ALA A 209 -11.63 12.25 -17.27
C ALA A 209 -11.19 10.99 -16.49
N GLU A 210 -11.76 9.86 -16.85
CA GLU A 210 -11.39 8.54 -16.32
C GLU A 210 -9.92 8.21 -16.63
N ARG A 211 -9.28 7.47 -15.74
CA ARG A 211 -7.89 7.01 -15.86
C ARG A 211 -7.84 5.55 -16.27
N PRO A 212 -6.99 5.15 -17.22
CA PRO A 212 -6.87 3.76 -17.64
C PRO A 212 -6.22 2.89 -16.56
N GLY A 213 -6.55 1.60 -16.56
CA GLY A 213 -5.91 0.58 -15.72
C GLY A 213 -6.31 0.58 -14.25
N GLU A 214 -7.26 1.43 -13.84
CA GLU A 214 -7.76 1.45 -12.47
C GLU A 214 -8.89 0.44 -12.26
N ALA A 215 -8.87 -0.28 -11.14
CA ALA A 215 -9.92 -1.21 -10.76
C ALA A 215 -11.26 -0.49 -10.54
N ARG A 216 -12.37 -1.10 -10.93
CA ARG A 216 -13.71 -0.56 -10.64
C ARG A 216 -14.08 -0.71 -9.17
N GLU A 217 -13.63 -1.79 -8.54
CA GLU A 217 -13.92 -2.07 -7.12
C GLU A 217 -12.74 -2.77 -6.46
N THR A 218 -12.48 -2.42 -5.20
CA THR A 218 -11.62 -3.17 -4.29
C THR A 218 -12.33 -3.38 -2.97
N LEU A 219 -12.29 -4.62 -2.46
CA LEU A 219 -12.85 -4.99 -1.16
C LEU A 219 -12.03 -6.15 -0.59
N CYS A 220 -11.54 -5.99 0.63
CA CYS A 220 -10.76 -6.99 1.33
C CYS A 220 -11.67 -8.01 2.02
N ASP A 221 -11.33 -9.29 1.91
CA ASP A 221 -11.82 -10.30 2.85
C ASP A 221 -10.86 -10.38 4.03
N THR A 222 -11.24 -9.77 5.14
CA THR A 222 -10.43 -9.73 6.36
C THR A 222 -10.50 -11.02 7.18
N SER A 223 -11.32 -11.99 6.81
CA SER A 223 -11.58 -13.20 7.60
C SER A 223 -10.34 -14.05 7.82
N VAL A 224 -9.49 -14.16 6.80
CA VAL A 224 -8.22 -14.91 6.85
C VAL A 224 -7.23 -14.20 7.76
N ALA A 225 -6.98 -12.91 7.57
CA ALA A 225 -6.08 -12.13 8.40
C ALA A 225 -6.52 -12.10 9.87
N LYS A 226 -7.83 -12.01 10.13
CA LYS A 226 -8.39 -12.11 11.49
C LYS A 226 -8.11 -13.49 12.12
N LYS A 227 -8.34 -14.57 11.38
CA LYS A 227 -8.11 -15.94 11.86
C LYS A 227 -6.63 -16.21 12.12
N ASP A 228 -5.76 -15.85 11.17
CA ASP A 228 -4.38 -16.31 11.14
C ASP A 228 -3.45 -15.45 12.01
N ILE A 229 -3.67 -14.13 12.04
CA ILE A 229 -2.83 -13.19 12.79
C ILE A 229 -3.61 -12.31 13.78
N GLY A 230 -4.91 -12.49 13.94
CA GLY A 230 -5.74 -11.67 14.84
C GLY A 230 -5.93 -10.23 14.35
N TYR A 231 -5.78 -9.96 13.04
CA TYR A 231 -5.92 -8.62 12.47
C TYR A 231 -7.36 -8.14 12.55
N GLU A 232 -7.56 -7.02 13.21
CA GLU A 232 -8.84 -6.33 13.33
C GLU A 232 -8.62 -4.83 13.08
N PRO A 233 -8.96 -4.31 11.89
CA PRO A 233 -8.85 -2.88 11.59
C PRO A 233 -9.85 -2.07 12.41
N LYS A 234 -9.42 -0.96 13.00
CA LYS A 234 -10.19 -0.20 13.99
C LYS A 234 -10.62 1.18 13.53
N VAL A 235 -9.78 1.84 12.70
CA VAL A 235 -10.01 3.23 12.34
C VAL A 235 -11.10 3.33 11.28
N ASN A 236 -12.12 4.14 11.54
CA ASN A 236 -13.21 4.42 10.63
C ASN A 236 -12.83 5.59 9.70
N LEU A 237 -13.11 5.44 8.40
CA LEU A 237 -12.80 6.48 7.41
C LEU A 237 -13.55 7.80 7.67
N LYS A 238 -14.82 7.69 8.02
CA LYS A 238 -15.64 8.89 8.27
C LYS A 238 -15.15 9.67 9.49
N ASP A 239 -14.81 8.97 10.58
CA ASP A 239 -14.29 9.61 11.79
C ASP A 239 -12.98 10.35 11.49
N TYR A 240 -12.08 9.74 10.70
CA TYR A 240 -10.84 10.38 10.27
C TYR A 240 -11.10 11.64 9.42
N ILE A 241 -12.03 11.58 8.45
CA ILE A 241 -12.37 12.76 7.63
C ILE A 241 -13.01 13.85 8.49
N GLU A 242 -13.89 13.51 9.44
CA GLU A 242 -14.48 14.48 10.38
C GLU A 242 -13.40 15.20 11.23
N GLU A 243 -12.35 14.50 11.63
CA GLU A 243 -11.20 15.09 12.32
C GLU A 243 -10.45 16.07 11.40
N VAL A 244 -10.11 15.64 10.19
CA VAL A 244 -9.41 16.46 9.18
C VAL A 244 -10.16 17.75 8.84
N ILE A 245 -11.48 17.69 8.68
CA ILE A 245 -12.28 18.90 8.34
C ILE A 245 -12.56 19.81 9.53
N SER A 246 -12.24 19.35 10.76
CA SER A 246 -12.43 20.12 12.00
C SER A 246 -11.20 20.94 12.40
N GLU A 247 -10.03 20.62 11.81
CA GLU A 247 -8.76 21.34 12.00
C GLU A 247 -8.69 22.61 11.13
#